data_85e33716489a14f17fcdd0c10697cfcc
#
_entry.id   85e33716489a14f17fcdd0c10697cfcc
#
_cell.length_a   1.000
_cell.length_b   1.000
_cell.length_c   1.000
_cell.angle_alpha   90.00
_cell.angle_beta   90.00
_cell.angle_gamma   90.00
#
_symmetry.space_group_name_H-M   'P 1'
#
loop_
_entity.id
_entity.type
_entity.pdbx_description
1 polymer ?
#
loop_
_entity_poly.entity_id
_entity_poly.type
_entity_poly.pdbx_seq_one_letter_code
_entity_poly.pdbx_strand_id
1 'polypeptide(L)'
;MRRQMVPLTLVLATAMAAADPRAWVEVEGGAWKPPAALLSEAEAALKTTIPTAAVGRGRAPDWRTYTFQYQGQTSLLGHRYVRINAFCDSRGNHPGLASAWVEVFDGGACFFSAKYDAVKKQLYDVQVNGVA
;
A
#
# COMPACT_ATOMS: atom_id res chain seq x y z
N MET A 1 23.60 -16.40 50.65
CA MET A 1 22.64 -16.49 49.55
C MET A 1 22.96 -15.42 48.50
N ARG A 2 23.51 -15.83 47.37
CA ARG A 2 23.77 -14.90 46.24
C ARG A 2 22.46 -14.74 45.47
N ARG A 3 21.88 -13.54 45.50
CA ARG A 3 20.80 -13.19 44.60
C ARG A 3 21.38 -13.03 43.20
N GLN A 4 21.03 -13.94 42.30
CA GLN A 4 21.34 -13.77 40.89
C GLN A 4 20.42 -12.67 40.33
N MET A 5 20.99 -11.52 39.96
CA MET A 5 20.29 -10.53 39.14
C MET A 5 20.21 -11.07 37.73
N VAL A 6 19.01 -11.42 37.28
CA VAL A 6 18.73 -11.70 35.87
C VAL A 6 18.68 -10.33 35.17
N PRO A 7 19.51 -10.08 34.16
CA PRO A 7 19.41 -8.83 33.39
C PRO A 7 18.08 -8.81 32.67
N LEU A 8 17.30 -7.78 32.97
CA LEU A 8 16.07 -7.51 32.20
C LEU A 8 16.49 -7.01 30.83
N THR A 9 16.47 -7.90 29.82
CA THR A 9 16.72 -7.51 28.44
C THR A 9 15.48 -6.79 27.94
N LEU A 10 15.56 -5.47 27.82
CA LEU A 10 14.49 -4.66 27.22
C LEU A 10 14.50 -4.93 25.72
N VAL A 11 13.58 -5.74 25.24
CA VAL A 11 13.35 -5.91 23.81
C VAL A 11 12.51 -4.73 23.33
N LEU A 12 13.15 -3.75 22.71
CA LEU A 12 12.48 -2.69 21.97
C LEU A 12 11.88 -3.29 20.69
N ALA A 13 10.64 -3.73 20.78
CA ALA A 13 9.86 -4.03 19.60
C ALA A 13 9.51 -2.70 18.92
N THR A 14 10.16 -2.37 17.80
CA THR A 14 9.69 -1.33 16.91
C THR A 14 8.37 -1.79 16.33
N ALA A 15 7.26 -1.32 16.90
CA ALA A 15 5.95 -1.52 16.31
C ALA A 15 5.91 -0.74 15.00
N MET A 16 5.93 -1.45 13.85
CA MET A 16 5.57 -0.85 12.56
C MET A 16 4.11 -0.40 12.67
N ALA A 17 3.85 0.87 12.38
CA ALA A 17 2.49 1.36 12.32
C ALA A 17 1.71 0.53 11.30
N ALA A 18 0.62 -0.08 11.71
CA ALA A 18 -0.27 -0.81 10.82
C ALA A 18 -0.85 0.17 9.77
N ALA A 19 -1.07 -0.30 8.54
CA ALA A 19 -1.81 0.45 7.53
C ALA A 19 -3.19 0.83 8.09
N ASP A 20 -3.63 2.06 7.85
CA ASP A 20 -4.94 2.52 8.30
C ASP A 20 -6.04 1.69 7.61
N PRO A 21 -6.83 0.89 8.36
CA PRO A 21 -7.85 0.03 7.77
C PRO A 21 -8.97 0.80 7.05
N ARG A 22 -9.10 2.10 7.30
CA ARG A 22 -10.04 2.96 6.58
C ARG A 22 -9.55 3.35 5.20
N ALA A 23 -8.23 3.43 5.02
CA ALA A 23 -7.60 3.83 3.77
C ALA A 23 -7.40 2.64 2.82
N TRP A 24 -7.37 1.42 3.32
CA TRP A 24 -7.11 0.22 2.55
C TRP A 24 -8.35 -0.67 2.42
N VAL A 25 -8.82 -0.87 1.20
CA VAL A 25 -10.02 -1.65 0.88
C VAL A 25 -9.64 -2.83 0.00
N GLU A 26 -9.94 -4.05 0.47
CA GLU A 26 -9.73 -5.27 -0.30
C GLU A 26 -10.76 -5.39 -1.42
N VAL A 27 -10.29 -5.60 -2.65
CA VAL A 27 -11.15 -5.93 -3.79
C VAL A 27 -11.39 -7.43 -3.80
N GLU A 28 -12.64 -7.84 -3.92
CA GLU A 28 -13.06 -9.24 -3.97
C GLU A 28 -12.44 -10.00 -5.15
N GLY A 29 -12.29 -11.30 -5.00
CA GLY A 29 -11.81 -12.17 -6.07
C GLY A 29 -10.29 -12.40 -6.07
N GLY A 30 -9.59 -12.02 -5.02
CA GLY A 30 -8.16 -12.28 -4.89
C GLY A 30 -7.80 -13.76 -4.80
N ALA A 31 -6.60 -14.11 -5.25
CA ALA A 31 -6.06 -15.46 -5.18
C ALA A 31 -5.57 -15.86 -3.76
N TRP A 32 -5.24 -14.87 -2.96
CA TRP A 32 -4.78 -15.03 -1.57
C TRP A 32 -5.04 -13.74 -0.80
N LYS A 33 -5.03 -13.83 0.53
CA LYS A 33 -5.29 -12.68 1.39
C LYS A 33 -3.98 -12.10 1.94
N PRO A 34 -3.58 -10.90 1.51
CA PRO A 34 -2.41 -10.22 2.06
C PRO A 34 -2.60 -9.92 3.55
N PRO A 35 -1.61 -10.24 4.40
CA PRO A 35 -1.68 -9.87 5.81
C PRO A 35 -1.46 -8.36 5.99
N ALA A 36 -2.01 -7.80 7.07
CA ALA A 36 -1.91 -6.37 7.38
C ALA A 36 -0.46 -5.88 7.46
N ALA A 37 0.44 -6.68 7.98
CA ALA A 37 1.87 -6.35 8.04
C ALA A 37 2.48 -6.12 6.65
N LEU A 38 2.08 -6.91 5.66
CA LEU A 38 2.54 -6.76 4.29
C LEU A 38 2.03 -5.46 3.65
N LEU A 39 0.78 -5.10 3.94
CA LEU A 39 0.19 -3.84 3.47
C LEU A 39 0.91 -2.63 4.07
N SER A 40 1.30 -2.70 5.35
CA SER A 40 2.09 -1.65 6.01
C SER A 40 3.48 -1.50 5.39
N GLU A 41 4.13 -2.59 5.04
CA GLU A 41 5.41 -2.58 4.33
C GLU A 41 5.27 -1.96 2.94
N ALA A 42 4.23 -2.33 2.21
CA ALA A 42 3.94 -1.78 0.89
C ALA A 42 3.66 -0.27 0.97
N GLU A 43 2.90 0.17 1.96
CA GLU A 43 2.62 1.59 2.17
C GLU A 43 3.90 2.39 2.45
N ALA A 44 4.77 1.88 3.30
CA ALA A 44 6.06 2.52 3.58
C ALA A 44 6.92 2.66 2.32
N ALA A 45 6.95 1.63 1.47
CA ALA A 45 7.65 1.66 0.20
C ALA A 45 7.03 2.67 -0.79
N LEU A 46 5.70 2.75 -0.84
CA LEU A 46 4.98 3.73 -1.67
C LEU A 46 5.27 5.16 -1.25
N LYS A 47 5.28 5.45 0.05
CA LYS A 47 5.62 6.78 0.57
C LYS A 47 6.99 7.27 0.14
N THR A 48 7.94 6.37 -0.03
CA THR A 48 9.29 6.69 -0.51
C THR A 48 9.34 6.82 -2.03
N THR A 49 8.62 5.97 -2.75
CA THR A 49 8.72 5.85 -4.22
C THR A 49 7.85 6.85 -4.96
N ILE A 50 6.62 7.07 -4.51
CA ILE A 50 5.63 7.89 -5.24
C ILE A 50 6.07 9.35 -5.42
N PRO A 51 6.67 10.04 -4.44
CA PRO A 51 7.11 11.43 -4.65
C PRO A 51 8.09 11.59 -5.82
N THR A 52 8.98 10.63 -6.04
CA THR A 52 9.92 10.63 -7.16
C THR A 52 9.22 10.27 -8.48
N ALA A 53 8.36 9.25 -8.48
CA ALA A 53 7.61 8.81 -9.65
C ALA A 53 6.58 9.87 -10.10
N ALA A 54 6.12 10.72 -9.20
CA ALA A 54 5.12 11.74 -9.45
C ALA A 54 5.69 13.06 -9.99
N VAL A 55 7.01 13.19 -10.11
CA VAL A 55 7.64 14.41 -10.64
C VAL A 55 7.09 14.72 -12.04
N GLY A 56 6.60 15.95 -12.23
CA GLY A 56 5.97 16.38 -13.49
C GLY A 56 4.52 15.89 -13.67
N ARG A 57 3.93 15.24 -12.67
CA ARG A 57 2.55 14.70 -12.70
C ARG A 57 1.55 15.54 -11.91
N GLY A 58 1.76 16.84 -11.86
CA GLY A 58 0.94 17.77 -11.08
C GLY A 58 1.42 17.90 -9.64
N ARG A 59 0.61 18.60 -8.81
CA ARG A 59 0.92 18.79 -7.40
C ARG A 59 0.73 17.50 -6.63
N ALA A 60 1.73 17.11 -5.83
CA ALA A 60 1.61 15.97 -4.94
C ALA A 60 0.53 16.24 -3.88
N PRO A 61 -0.50 15.38 -3.75
CA PRO A 61 -1.50 15.52 -2.70
C PRO A 61 -0.94 15.12 -1.34
N ASP A 62 -1.64 15.51 -0.28
CA ASP A 62 -1.37 15.00 1.07
C ASP A 62 -1.56 13.47 1.07
N TRP A 63 -0.59 12.74 1.59
CA TRP A 63 -0.64 11.27 1.64
C TRP A 63 -1.92 10.74 2.30
N ARG A 64 -2.42 11.43 3.31
CA ARG A 64 -3.63 11.03 4.05
C ARG A 64 -4.92 11.12 3.23
N THR A 65 -4.89 11.76 2.07
CA THR A 65 -6.07 11.85 1.18
C THR A 65 -6.22 10.63 0.27
N TYR A 66 -5.21 9.76 0.18
CA TYR A 66 -5.31 8.56 -0.63
C TYR A 66 -6.20 7.51 0.00
N THR A 67 -7.02 6.90 -0.83
CA THR A 67 -7.66 5.60 -0.58
C THR A 67 -6.97 4.56 -1.44
N PHE A 68 -6.69 3.41 -0.85
CA PHE A 68 -6.01 2.31 -1.50
C PHE A 68 -6.97 1.14 -1.71
N GLN A 69 -7.05 0.66 -2.93
CA GLN A 69 -7.64 -0.64 -3.23
C GLN A 69 -6.51 -1.64 -3.39
N TYR A 70 -6.69 -2.85 -2.87
CA TYR A 70 -5.68 -3.89 -3.00
C TYR A 70 -6.30 -5.27 -3.21
N GLN A 71 -5.53 -6.16 -3.80
CA GLN A 71 -5.92 -7.54 -4.00
C GLN A 71 -4.66 -8.42 -4.06
N GLY A 72 -4.69 -9.54 -3.36
CA GLY A 72 -3.67 -10.56 -3.48
C GLY A 72 -3.81 -11.30 -4.80
N GLN A 73 -2.81 -11.23 -5.66
CA GLN A 73 -2.78 -11.87 -6.96
C GLN A 73 -1.58 -12.80 -7.09
N THR A 74 -1.64 -13.71 -8.04
CA THR A 74 -0.57 -14.64 -8.35
C THR A 74 -0.21 -14.52 -9.83
N SER A 75 1.08 -14.40 -10.14
CA SER A 75 1.58 -14.38 -11.51
C SER A 75 1.43 -15.77 -12.16
N LEU A 76 1.64 -15.83 -13.48
CA LEU A 76 1.62 -17.09 -14.22
C LEU A 76 2.65 -18.10 -13.71
N LEU A 77 3.75 -17.64 -13.12
CA LEU A 77 4.79 -18.48 -12.51
C LEU A 77 4.52 -18.83 -11.05
N GLY A 78 3.35 -18.45 -10.51
CA GLY A 78 2.97 -18.75 -9.13
C GLY A 78 3.53 -17.76 -8.08
N HIS A 79 4.09 -16.64 -8.49
CA HIS A 79 4.61 -15.63 -7.57
C HIS A 79 3.47 -14.77 -7.02
N ARG A 80 3.41 -14.66 -5.70
CA ARG A 80 2.41 -13.84 -5.01
C ARG A 80 2.82 -12.37 -5.01
N TYR A 81 1.89 -11.51 -5.35
CA TYR A 81 2.04 -10.06 -5.27
C TYR A 81 0.72 -9.41 -4.84
N VAL A 82 0.82 -8.19 -4.37
CA VAL A 82 -0.34 -7.35 -4.07
C VAL A 82 -0.49 -6.34 -5.20
N ARG A 83 -1.63 -6.37 -5.89
CA ARG A 83 -2.03 -5.29 -6.78
C ARG A 83 -2.56 -4.14 -5.94
N ILE A 84 -2.06 -2.95 -6.17
CA ILE A 84 -2.44 -1.73 -5.45
C ILE A 84 -2.91 -0.68 -6.43
N ASN A 85 -4.04 -0.07 -6.12
CA ASN A 85 -4.60 1.06 -6.84
C ASN A 85 -4.91 2.16 -5.84
N ALA A 86 -4.42 3.37 -6.08
CA ALA A 86 -4.60 4.48 -5.17
C ALA A 86 -5.22 5.68 -5.87
N PHE A 87 -6.09 6.35 -5.16
CA PHE A 87 -6.71 7.58 -5.64
C PHE A 87 -6.98 8.54 -4.47
N CYS A 88 -6.90 9.85 -4.76
CA CYS A 88 -7.30 10.87 -3.80
C CYS A 88 -8.81 10.94 -3.71
N ASP A 89 -9.32 10.81 -2.51
CA ASP A 89 -10.73 11.08 -2.25
C ASP A 89 -10.89 11.87 -0.96
N SER A 90 -11.24 13.13 -1.10
CA SER A 90 -11.52 14.01 0.04
C SER A 90 -12.88 13.72 0.71
N ARG A 91 -13.71 12.87 0.13
CA ARG A 91 -15.07 12.61 0.61
C ARG A 91 -15.27 11.25 1.25
N GLY A 92 -14.31 10.35 1.16
CA GLY A 92 -14.23 9.09 1.89
C GLY A 92 -15.28 8.03 1.57
N ASN A 93 -16.10 8.19 0.54
CA ASN A 93 -17.20 7.27 0.23
C ASN A 93 -17.37 7.06 -1.27
N HIS A 94 -16.64 6.07 -1.81
CA HIS A 94 -17.00 5.50 -3.10
C HIS A 94 -17.75 4.18 -2.87
N PRO A 95 -19.04 4.09 -3.25
CA PRO A 95 -19.74 2.82 -3.19
C PRO A 95 -19.11 1.83 -4.16
N GLY A 96 -19.02 0.57 -3.74
CA GLY A 96 -18.52 -0.50 -4.59
C GLY A 96 -16.99 -0.66 -4.65
N LEU A 97 -16.22 -0.05 -3.74
CA LEU A 97 -14.75 -0.19 -3.71
C LEU A 97 -14.27 -1.63 -3.50
N ALA A 98 -15.05 -2.47 -2.80
CA ALA A 98 -14.74 -3.88 -2.61
C ALA A 98 -15.08 -4.75 -3.84
N SER A 99 -15.85 -4.22 -4.80
CA SER A 99 -16.36 -4.98 -5.94
C SER A 99 -15.72 -4.62 -7.26
N ALA A 100 -15.17 -3.42 -7.39
CA ALA A 100 -14.64 -2.94 -8.66
C ALA A 100 -13.45 -1.99 -8.46
N TRP A 101 -12.48 -2.08 -9.37
CA TRP A 101 -11.33 -1.18 -9.40
C TRP A 101 -11.75 0.20 -9.91
N VAL A 102 -11.30 1.25 -9.24
CA VAL A 102 -11.43 2.61 -9.74
C VAL A 102 -10.37 2.82 -10.84
N GLU A 103 -10.81 3.16 -12.03
CA GLU A 103 -9.94 3.43 -13.16
C GLU A 103 -10.08 4.88 -13.62
N VAL A 104 -8.96 5.58 -13.69
CA VAL A 104 -8.86 6.96 -14.16
C VAL A 104 -7.62 7.06 -15.04
N PHE A 105 -7.73 7.70 -16.20
CA PHE A 105 -6.62 7.78 -17.17
C PHE A 105 -5.79 9.05 -17.05
N ASP A 106 -6.26 10.05 -16.33
CA ASP A 106 -5.57 11.31 -16.06
C ASP A 106 -5.69 11.67 -14.57
N GLY A 107 -5.59 12.92 -14.19
CA GLY A 107 -5.70 13.39 -12.81
C GLY A 107 -4.39 13.46 -12.05
N GLY A 108 -3.28 13.19 -12.72
CA GLY A 108 -1.93 13.35 -12.15
C GLY A 108 -1.67 12.47 -10.95
N ALA A 109 -0.88 12.99 -10.01
CA ALA A 109 -0.43 12.26 -8.81
C ALA A 109 -1.54 11.83 -7.85
N CYS A 110 -2.79 12.28 -8.06
CA CYS A 110 -3.95 11.77 -7.34
C CYS A 110 -4.28 10.30 -7.65
N PHE A 111 -3.73 9.76 -8.72
CA PHE A 111 -4.03 8.40 -9.19
C PHE A 111 -2.74 7.68 -9.52
N PHE A 112 -2.51 6.57 -8.84
CA PHE A 112 -1.39 5.70 -9.17
C PHE A 112 -1.75 4.23 -8.93
N SER A 113 -1.00 3.37 -9.57
CA SER A 113 -1.04 1.93 -9.35
C SER A 113 0.35 1.38 -9.14
N ALA A 114 0.44 0.26 -8.46
CA ALA A 114 1.69 -0.44 -8.22
C ALA A 114 1.42 -1.90 -7.95
N LYS A 115 2.48 -2.69 -8.00
CA LYS A 115 2.50 -4.06 -7.52
C LYS A 115 3.58 -4.19 -6.44
N TYR A 116 3.30 -4.98 -5.43
CA TYR A 116 4.25 -5.27 -4.37
C TYR A 116 4.53 -6.77 -4.31
N ASP A 117 5.76 -7.15 -4.58
CA ASP A 117 6.17 -8.56 -4.53
C ASP A 117 6.19 -9.04 -3.07
N ALA A 118 5.41 -10.07 -2.76
CA ALA A 118 5.25 -10.57 -1.39
C ALA A 118 6.49 -11.29 -0.86
N VAL A 119 7.35 -11.78 -1.73
CA VAL A 119 8.57 -12.53 -1.37
C VAL A 119 9.79 -11.61 -1.36
N LYS A 120 10.03 -10.88 -2.44
CA LYS A 120 11.15 -9.96 -2.58
C LYS A 120 10.98 -8.66 -1.80
N LYS A 121 9.75 -8.37 -1.35
CA LYS A 121 9.43 -7.13 -0.61
C LYS A 121 9.81 -5.87 -1.40
N GLN A 122 9.44 -5.83 -2.67
CA GLN A 122 9.79 -4.74 -3.58
C GLN A 122 8.57 -4.30 -4.38
N LEU A 123 8.44 -2.98 -4.54
CA LEU A 123 7.50 -2.40 -5.51
C LEU A 123 8.01 -2.60 -6.94
N TYR A 124 7.08 -2.82 -7.85
CA TYR A 124 7.33 -2.85 -9.28
C TYR A 124 6.08 -2.41 -10.04
N ASP A 125 6.21 -2.19 -11.34
CA ASP A 125 5.12 -1.70 -12.19
C ASP A 125 4.41 -0.47 -11.59
N VAL A 126 5.19 0.48 -11.06
CA VAL A 126 4.68 1.72 -10.50
C VAL A 126 4.30 2.66 -11.62
N GLN A 127 3.04 3.07 -11.66
CA GLN A 127 2.50 3.99 -12.66
C GLN A 127 1.74 5.12 -11.99
N VAL A 128 2.18 6.34 -12.22
CA VAL A 128 1.50 7.56 -11.77
C VAL A 128 0.81 8.18 -12.99
N ASN A 129 -0.47 8.54 -12.84
CA ASN A 129 -1.23 9.10 -13.94
C ASN A 129 -0.64 10.43 -14.44
N GLY A 130 -0.81 10.68 -15.74
CA GLY A 130 -0.46 11.95 -16.35
C GLY A 130 -1.49 13.02 -16.07
N VAL A 131 -1.08 14.27 -16.23
CA VAL A 131 -1.99 15.43 -16.23
C VAL A 131 -2.56 15.60 -17.64
N ALA A 132 -3.85 15.86 -17.71
CA ALA A 132 -4.52 16.14 -18.98
C ALA A 132 -4.06 17.48 -19.57
#